data_4f01b083e63af94ae77785cbc7383885
#
_entry.id   4f01b083e63af94ae77785cbc7383885
#
_cell.length_a   1.000
_cell.length_b   1.000
_cell.length_c   1.000
_cell.angle_alpha   90.00
_cell.angle_beta   90.00
_cell.angle_gamma   90.00
#
_symmetry.space_group_name_H-M   'P 1'
#
loop_
_entity.id
_entity.type
_entity.pdbx_description
1 polymer ?
#
loop_
_entity_poly.entity_id
_entity_poly.type
_entity_poly.pdbx_seq_one_letter_code
_entity_poly.pdbx_strand_id
1 'polypeptide(L)'
;MTIDNGAPVWIDLGAPDLESAKDFYRELFGWNYTSTGEDYGGYLMVDVGVPVGGAAPNMNEKGELDPSLPAWFTTYFEVDDIDAATADITAHGGQVFVAPMRIGDLGSMAIVAAPSGAAFGLWQAASFAGFDTSGRPGTAVWFESLTSDFDADAAFYRDVFGWRNVPEEQSDARYVTNATGQDTRAGLMDGQDTRAGLMDGQDTRAGLMDGRGALPHGVPSHWQVTFAVEDVDAAVATVLELGGAVHQPPMDSPNGRYAVVADPQGAPFGIIAT
;
A
#
# COMPACT_ATOMS: atom_id res chain seq x y z
N MET A 1 -5.04 -13.06 17.35
CA MET A 1 -5.98 -12.00 16.91
C MET A 1 -6.43 -12.39 15.54
N THR A 2 -7.70 -12.40 15.24
CA THR A 2 -8.20 -12.49 13.85
C THR A 2 -8.08 -11.10 13.24
N ILE A 3 -7.43 -11.01 12.09
CA ILE A 3 -7.36 -9.78 11.30
C ILE A 3 -8.68 -9.68 10.53
N ASP A 4 -9.26 -8.48 10.45
CA ASP A 4 -10.55 -8.30 9.78
C ASP A 4 -10.39 -8.39 8.25
N ASN A 5 -11.38 -8.98 7.60
CA ASN A 5 -11.48 -9.03 6.14
C ASN A 5 -11.38 -7.62 5.54
N GLY A 6 -10.53 -7.44 4.52
CA GLY A 6 -10.25 -6.15 3.90
C GLY A 6 -9.29 -5.23 4.68
N ALA A 7 -8.61 -5.74 5.72
CA ALA A 7 -7.53 -5.00 6.37
C ALA A 7 -6.22 -5.12 5.60
N PRO A 8 -5.40 -4.03 5.47
CA PRO A 8 -4.05 -4.14 4.93
C PRO A 8 -3.18 -5.02 5.83
N VAL A 9 -2.50 -6.02 5.26
CA VAL A 9 -1.70 -6.99 6.03
C VAL A 9 -0.28 -7.16 5.52
N TRP A 10 0.02 -6.73 4.30
CA TRP A 10 1.34 -6.85 3.73
C TRP A 10 1.59 -5.81 2.65
N ILE A 11 2.86 -5.54 2.37
CA ILE A 11 3.32 -4.77 1.22
C ILE A 11 4.46 -5.51 0.53
N ASP A 12 4.51 -5.42 -0.79
CA ASP A 12 5.66 -5.86 -1.59
C ASP A 12 6.21 -4.71 -2.40
N LEU A 13 7.53 -4.52 -2.35
CA LEU A 13 8.25 -3.69 -3.29
C LEU A 13 8.66 -4.53 -4.50
N GLY A 14 8.11 -4.22 -5.67
CA GLY A 14 8.63 -4.66 -6.95
C GLY A 14 9.67 -3.67 -7.46
N ALA A 15 10.88 -4.11 -7.79
CA ALA A 15 11.95 -3.23 -8.24
C ALA A 15 12.68 -3.77 -9.48
N PRO A 16 12.96 -2.92 -10.51
CA PRO A 16 13.79 -3.28 -11.66
C PRO A 16 15.21 -3.67 -11.25
N ASP A 17 15.82 -2.90 -10.32
CA ASP A 17 17.12 -3.15 -9.71
C ASP A 17 16.94 -3.28 -8.19
N LEU A 18 16.77 -4.54 -7.74
CA LEU A 18 16.51 -4.83 -6.34
C LEU A 18 17.68 -4.47 -5.42
N GLU A 19 18.93 -4.57 -5.87
CA GLU A 19 20.10 -4.22 -5.06
C GLU A 19 20.16 -2.71 -4.81
N SER A 20 19.93 -1.90 -5.85
CA SER A 20 19.84 -0.45 -5.71
C SER A 20 18.69 -0.02 -4.79
N ALA A 21 17.53 -0.67 -4.91
CA ALA A 21 16.39 -0.42 -4.02
C ALA A 21 16.72 -0.75 -2.56
N LYS A 22 17.38 -1.89 -2.31
CA LYS A 22 17.80 -2.29 -0.95
C LYS A 22 18.70 -1.25 -0.31
N ASP A 23 19.66 -0.69 -1.04
CA ASP A 23 20.57 0.32 -0.51
C ASP A 23 19.82 1.61 -0.18
N PHE A 24 18.91 2.05 -1.05
CA PHE A 24 18.07 3.22 -0.82
C PHE A 24 17.21 3.09 0.45
N TYR A 25 16.42 2.02 0.57
CA TYR A 25 15.53 1.87 1.71
C TYR A 25 16.25 1.48 3.01
N ARG A 26 17.43 0.87 2.93
CA ARG A 26 18.29 0.67 4.11
C ARG A 26 18.74 2.00 4.68
N GLU A 27 19.19 2.94 3.84
CA GLU A 27 19.64 4.25 4.28
C GLU A 27 18.47 5.11 4.78
N LEU A 28 17.32 5.07 4.08
CA LEU A 28 16.16 5.89 4.42
C LEU A 28 15.42 5.41 5.67
N PHE A 29 15.16 4.09 5.77
CA PHE A 29 14.29 3.48 6.78
C PHE A 29 14.98 2.52 7.73
N GLY A 30 16.26 2.19 7.51
CA GLY A 30 16.95 1.17 8.28
C GLY A 30 16.51 -0.26 7.96
N TRP A 31 15.94 -0.51 6.79
CA TRP A 31 15.43 -1.83 6.41
C TRP A 31 16.52 -2.89 6.34
N ASN A 32 16.27 -4.04 6.96
CA ASN A 32 17.05 -5.26 6.82
C ASN A 32 16.35 -6.21 5.85
N TYR A 33 17.15 -7.06 5.20
CA TYR A 33 16.66 -7.97 4.18
C TYR A 33 17.12 -9.39 4.48
N THR A 34 16.19 -10.33 4.52
CA THR A 34 16.45 -11.75 4.70
C THR A 34 15.91 -12.54 3.51
N SER A 35 16.80 -13.26 2.83
CA SER A 35 16.39 -14.12 1.69
C SER A 35 15.54 -15.29 2.18
N THR A 36 14.46 -15.56 1.46
CA THR A 36 13.61 -16.74 1.68
C THR A 36 14.13 -17.99 0.95
N GLY A 37 15.22 -17.85 0.18
CA GLY A 37 15.82 -18.92 -0.61
C GLY A 37 15.34 -18.95 -2.08
N GLU A 38 15.97 -19.84 -2.86
CA GLU A 38 15.68 -19.95 -4.30
C GLU A 38 14.27 -20.49 -4.58
N ASP A 39 13.69 -21.25 -3.66
CA ASP A 39 12.35 -21.82 -3.79
C ASP A 39 11.23 -20.75 -3.89
N TYR A 40 11.53 -19.53 -3.47
CA TYR A 40 10.61 -18.37 -3.53
C TYR A 40 11.09 -17.30 -4.53
N GLY A 41 11.83 -17.68 -5.58
CA GLY A 41 12.20 -16.78 -6.68
C GLY A 41 13.07 -15.59 -6.30
N GLY A 42 13.84 -15.69 -5.22
CA GLY A 42 14.69 -14.60 -4.74
C GLY A 42 13.96 -13.53 -3.92
N TYR A 43 12.75 -13.82 -3.46
CA TYR A 43 11.98 -12.94 -2.59
C TYR A 43 12.72 -12.66 -1.27
N LEU A 44 12.66 -11.43 -0.82
CA LEU A 44 13.27 -10.96 0.41
C LEU A 44 12.20 -10.54 1.42
N MET A 45 12.31 -11.02 2.64
CA MET A 45 11.59 -10.46 3.77
C MET A 45 12.27 -9.17 4.22
N VAL A 46 11.48 -8.15 4.49
CA VAL A 46 11.93 -6.83 4.94
C VAL A 46 11.54 -6.60 6.39
N ASP A 47 12.47 -6.17 7.24
CA ASP A 47 12.22 -5.88 8.65
C ASP A 47 12.99 -4.66 9.17
N VAL A 48 12.52 -4.09 10.27
CA VAL A 48 13.20 -3.11 11.15
C VAL A 48 13.22 -3.63 12.59
N GLY A 49 13.47 -4.94 12.76
CA GLY A 49 13.30 -5.66 14.02
C GLY A 49 11.84 -6.10 14.26
N VAL A 50 10.95 -5.73 13.37
CA VAL A 50 9.58 -6.23 13.20
C VAL A 50 9.31 -6.36 11.70
N PRO A 51 8.45 -7.30 11.25
CA PRO A 51 8.13 -7.45 9.83
C PRO A 51 7.51 -6.17 9.25
N VAL A 52 8.01 -5.75 8.09
CA VAL A 52 7.51 -4.57 7.35
C VAL A 52 6.83 -4.96 6.05
N GLY A 53 7.43 -5.86 5.29
CA GLY A 53 6.96 -6.22 3.96
C GLY A 53 7.92 -7.17 3.26
N GLY A 54 7.78 -7.26 1.96
CA GLY A 54 8.66 -7.99 1.09
C GLY A 54 9.27 -7.14 -0.02
N ALA A 55 10.28 -7.68 -0.67
CA ALA A 55 10.85 -7.09 -1.87
C ALA A 55 11.26 -8.18 -2.86
N ALA A 56 10.99 -7.95 -4.12
CA ALA A 56 11.33 -8.86 -5.21
C ALA A 56 11.70 -8.10 -6.48
N PRO A 57 12.50 -8.71 -7.38
CA PRO A 57 12.68 -8.15 -8.69
C PRO A 57 11.36 -8.21 -9.48
N ASN A 58 11.16 -7.23 -10.36
CA ASN A 58 9.97 -7.18 -11.21
C ASN A 58 9.91 -8.40 -12.15
N MET A 59 8.74 -9.00 -12.24
CA MET A 59 8.45 -10.11 -13.15
C MET A 59 7.29 -9.75 -14.07
N ASN A 60 7.36 -10.21 -15.32
CA ASN A 60 6.26 -10.11 -16.27
C ASN A 60 5.18 -11.18 -15.98
N GLU A 61 4.08 -11.16 -16.75
CA GLU A 61 2.97 -12.11 -16.63
C GLU A 61 3.38 -13.59 -16.78
N LYS A 62 4.57 -13.87 -17.31
CA LYS A 62 5.12 -15.22 -17.46
C LYS A 62 6.00 -15.65 -16.29
N GLY A 63 6.20 -14.77 -15.28
CA GLY A 63 7.13 -15.00 -14.18
C GLY A 63 8.60 -14.87 -14.59
N GLU A 64 8.92 -14.18 -15.68
CA GLU A 64 10.28 -13.89 -16.11
C GLU A 64 10.66 -12.48 -15.62
N LEU A 65 11.94 -12.29 -15.25
CA LEU A 65 12.46 -10.98 -14.85
C LEU A 65 12.22 -9.94 -15.94
N ASP A 66 11.62 -8.81 -15.59
CA ASP A 66 11.37 -7.70 -16.52
C ASP A 66 11.79 -6.37 -15.90
N PRO A 67 13.05 -5.94 -16.11
CA PRO A 67 13.55 -4.68 -15.59
C PRO A 67 12.97 -3.45 -16.32
N SER A 68 12.13 -3.64 -17.35
CA SER A 68 11.45 -2.52 -18.02
C SER A 68 10.20 -2.04 -17.30
N LEU A 69 9.67 -2.85 -16.36
CA LEU A 69 8.56 -2.47 -15.50
C LEU A 69 9.03 -1.46 -14.45
N PRO A 70 8.23 -0.41 -14.14
CA PRO A 70 8.58 0.56 -13.10
C PRO A 70 8.62 -0.10 -11.72
N ALA A 71 9.30 0.55 -10.76
CA ALA A 71 9.20 0.16 -9.36
C ALA A 71 7.85 0.59 -8.78
N TRP A 72 7.26 -0.24 -7.91
CA TRP A 72 6.00 0.05 -7.21
C TRP A 72 5.86 -0.71 -5.91
N PHE A 73 4.97 -0.22 -5.03
CA PHE A 73 4.49 -0.98 -3.88
C PHE A 73 3.14 -1.62 -4.18
N THR A 74 3.01 -2.91 -3.87
CA THR A 74 1.73 -3.63 -3.86
C THR A 74 1.25 -3.78 -2.43
N THR A 75 0.05 -3.27 -2.12
CA THR A 75 -0.62 -3.48 -0.83
C THR A 75 -1.48 -4.72 -0.89
N TYR A 76 -1.40 -5.60 0.12
CA TYR A 76 -2.23 -6.79 0.23
C TYR A 76 -3.26 -6.62 1.34
N PHE A 77 -4.47 -7.06 1.05
CA PHE A 77 -5.59 -7.06 1.99
C PHE A 77 -5.95 -8.48 2.41
N GLU A 78 -6.21 -8.66 3.72
CA GLU A 78 -6.66 -9.95 4.26
C GLU A 78 -8.01 -10.34 3.68
N VAL A 79 -8.16 -11.63 3.37
CA VAL A 79 -9.44 -12.25 3.00
C VAL A 79 -9.58 -13.61 3.67
N ASP A 80 -10.80 -13.90 4.13
CA ASP A 80 -11.11 -15.18 4.77
C ASP A 80 -11.09 -16.36 3.77
N ASP A 81 -11.51 -16.10 2.51
CA ASP A 81 -11.57 -17.08 1.42
C ASP A 81 -11.18 -16.39 0.11
N ILE A 82 -9.99 -16.71 -0.39
CA ILE A 82 -9.41 -16.04 -1.55
C ILE A 82 -10.13 -16.39 -2.86
N ASP A 83 -10.69 -17.59 -2.97
CA ASP A 83 -11.44 -18.02 -4.15
C ASP A 83 -12.80 -17.28 -4.20
N ALA A 84 -13.49 -17.18 -3.07
CA ALA A 84 -14.72 -16.39 -2.95
C ALA A 84 -14.44 -14.91 -3.22
N ALA A 85 -13.39 -14.33 -2.62
CA ALA A 85 -13.04 -12.92 -2.81
C ALA A 85 -12.71 -12.59 -4.27
N THR A 86 -11.97 -13.43 -5.00
CA THR A 86 -11.69 -13.21 -6.42
C THR A 86 -12.93 -13.33 -7.31
N ALA A 87 -13.86 -14.20 -6.96
CA ALA A 87 -15.16 -14.29 -7.63
C ALA A 87 -16.00 -13.03 -7.41
N ASP A 88 -16.06 -12.53 -6.17
CA ASP A 88 -16.78 -11.30 -5.81
C ASP A 88 -16.17 -10.07 -6.47
N ILE A 89 -14.84 -9.96 -6.52
CA ILE A 89 -14.12 -8.90 -7.24
C ILE A 89 -14.56 -8.85 -8.71
N THR A 90 -14.57 -10.00 -9.38
CA THR A 90 -14.98 -10.09 -10.79
C THR A 90 -16.46 -9.72 -10.95
N ALA A 91 -17.34 -10.16 -10.05
CA ALA A 91 -18.77 -9.86 -10.09
C ALA A 91 -19.07 -8.36 -9.89
N HIS A 92 -18.19 -7.63 -9.18
CA HIS A 92 -18.32 -6.20 -8.91
C HIS A 92 -17.45 -5.31 -9.83
N GLY A 93 -17.04 -5.84 -10.99
CA GLY A 93 -16.37 -5.06 -12.05
C GLY A 93 -14.85 -4.91 -11.90
N GLY A 94 -14.26 -5.55 -10.91
CA GLY A 94 -12.81 -5.64 -10.76
C GLY A 94 -12.19 -6.68 -11.72
N GLN A 95 -10.87 -6.82 -11.69
CA GLN A 95 -10.11 -7.72 -12.55
C GLN A 95 -9.19 -8.62 -11.72
N VAL A 96 -8.91 -9.83 -12.21
CA VAL A 96 -7.94 -10.75 -11.62
C VAL A 96 -6.74 -10.84 -12.57
N PHE A 97 -5.57 -10.36 -12.13
CA PHE A 97 -4.32 -10.41 -12.89
C PHE A 97 -3.53 -11.69 -12.60
N VAL A 98 -3.46 -12.07 -11.30
CA VAL A 98 -2.85 -13.33 -10.87
C VAL A 98 -3.90 -14.10 -10.09
N ALA A 99 -4.28 -15.27 -10.58
CA ALA A 99 -5.25 -16.15 -9.92
C ALA A 99 -4.74 -16.63 -8.55
N PRO A 100 -5.63 -17.00 -7.61
CA PRO A 100 -5.25 -17.55 -6.33
C PRO A 100 -4.15 -18.60 -6.44
N MET A 101 -3.06 -18.39 -5.70
CA MET A 101 -1.95 -19.33 -5.64
C MET A 101 -1.43 -19.49 -4.21
N ARG A 102 -1.03 -20.71 -3.87
CA ARG A 102 -0.52 -21.03 -2.54
C ARG A 102 0.96 -20.68 -2.41
N ILE A 103 1.31 -20.03 -1.32
CA ILE A 103 2.71 -19.68 -0.96
C ILE A 103 3.15 -20.60 0.19
N GLY A 104 3.60 -21.80 -0.17
CA GLY A 104 4.02 -22.80 0.81
C GLY A 104 2.96 -23.10 1.86
N ASP A 105 3.34 -22.98 3.14
CA ASP A 105 2.47 -23.09 4.30
C ASP A 105 2.09 -21.70 4.89
N LEU A 106 2.58 -20.62 4.28
CA LEU A 106 2.37 -19.25 4.77
C LEU A 106 0.94 -18.76 4.56
N GLY A 107 0.37 -19.04 3.38
CA GLY A 107 -0.95 -18.58 3.00
C GLY A 107 -1.22 -18.76 1.51
N SER A 108 -2.21 -18.02 0.99
CA SER A 108 -2.48 -17.92 -0.44
C SER A 108 -2.58 -16.45 -0.84
N MET A 109 -2.12 -16.12 -2.06
CA MET A 109 -2.15 -14.77 -2.59
C MET A 109 -2.84 -14.73 -3.96
N ALA A 110 -3.34 -13.56 -4.32
CA ALA A 110 -3.78 -13.21 -5.68
C ALA A 110 -3.45 -11.75 -5.96
N ILE A 111 -3.33 -11.36 -7.23
CA ILE A 111 -3.24 -9.94 -7.63
C ILE A 111 -4.48 -9.58 -8.43
N VAL A 112 -5.13 -8.51 -8.03
CA VAL A 112 -6.41 -8.07 -8.54
C VAL A 112 -6.41 -6.56 -8.76
N ALA A 113 -7.47 -6.02 -9.35
CA ALA A 113 -7.69 -4.58 -9.44
C ALA A 113 -9.15 -4.21 -9.19
N ALA A 114 -9.36 -3.02 -8.64
CA ALA A 114 -10.65 -2.35 -8.55
C ALA A 114 -11.18 -1.92 -9.94
N PRO A 115 -12.44 -1.52 -10.08
CA PRO A 115 -13.01 -1.06 -11.36
C PRO A 115 -12.25 0.09 -12.02
N SER A 116 -11.65 0.99 -11.23
CA SER A 116 -10.79 2.08 -11.72
C SER A 116 -9.45 1.62 -12.27
N GLY A 117 -9.07 0.34 -12.06
CA GLY A 117 -7.77 -0.22 -12.41
C GLY A 117 -6.73 -0.16 -11.31
N ALA A 118 -7.04 0.37 -10.11
CA ALA A 118 -6.14 0.35 -8.97
C ALA A 118 -5.83 -1.11 -8.56
N ALA A 119 -4.59 -1.54 -8.81
CA ALA A 119 -4.14 -2.90 -8.52
C ALA A 119 -3.78 -3.07 -7.03
N PHE A 120 -4.06 -4.25 -6.48
CA PHE A 120 -3.71 -4.63 -5.11
C PHE A 120 -3.62 -6.16 -4.97
N GLY A 121 -3.02 -6.62 -3.88
CA GLY A 121 -2.93 -8.03 -3.54
C GLY A 121 -4.07 -8.47 -2.60
N LEU A 122 -4.41 -9.74 -2.65
CA LEU A 122 -5.19 -10.44 -1.63
C LEU A 122 -4.26 -11.38 -0.90
N TRP A 123 -4.48 -11.52 0.41
CA TRP A 123 -3.80 -12.49 1.25
C TRP A 123 -4.80 -13.26 2.08
N GLN A 124 -4.79 -14.57 1.96
CA GLN A 124 -5.48 -15.48 2.87
C GLN A 124 -4.44 -16.14 3.76
N ALA A 125 -4.37 -15.72 5.01
CA ALA A 125 -3.37 -16.19 5.96
C ALA A 125 -3.52 -17.68 6.31
N ALA A 126 -2.38 -18.37 6.48
CA ALA A 126 -2.30 -19.69 7.10
C ALA A 126 -1.35 -19.62 8.31
N SER A 127 -0.06 -19.85 8.13
CA SER A 127 0.92 -19.71 9.22
C SER A 127 1.49 -18.29 9.34
N PHE A 128 1.28 -17.42 8.36
CA PHE A 128 1.80 -16.05 8.33
C PHE A 128 0.67 -15.02 8.22
N ALA A 129 0.51 -14.23 9.27
CA ALA A 129 -0.60 -13.26 9.39
C ALA A 129 -0.30 -11.87 8.79
N GLY A 130 0.95 -11.58 8.39
CA GLY A 130 1.33 -10.29 7.83
C GLY A 130 2.30 -9.49 8.70
N PHE A 131 2.33 -8.16 8.50
CA PHE A 131 3.29 -7.25 9.12
C PHE A 131 2.86 -6.78 10.53
N ASP A 132 3.84 -6.25 11.27
CA ASP A 132 3.59 -5.49 12.51
C ASP A 132 3.22 -4.05 12.17
N THR A 133 2.20 -3.56 12.81
CA THR A 133 1.61 -2.24 12.60
C THR A 133 1.88 -1.29 13.78
N SER A 134 3.03 -1.42 14.42
CA SER A 134 3.38 -0.67 15.64
C SER A 134 3.59 0.84 15.44
N GLY A 135 3.60 1.34 14.20
CA GLY A 135 3.85 2.76 13.89
C GLY A 135 5.30 3.19 14.10
N ARG A 136 6.23 2.25 14.19
CA ARG A 136 7.67 2.56 14.30
C ARG A 136 8.19 3.21 13.02
N PRO A 137 9.19 4.10 13.10
CA PRO A 137 9.88 4.58 11.92
C PRO A 137 10.30 3.43 11.00
N GLY A 138 10.07 3.60 9.69
CA GLY A 138 10.31 2.58 8.67
C GLY A 138 9.20 1.54 8.50
N THR A 139 8.09 1.60 9.26
CA THR A 139 6.93 0.73 9.06
C THR A 139 5.81 1.46 8.31
N ALA A 140 4.99 0.72 7.56
CA ALA A 140 3.80 1.26 6.90
C ALA A 140 2.75 1.61 7.95
N VAL A 141 2.19 2.84 7.87
CA VAL A 141 1.21 3.35 8.83
C VAL A 141 -0.11 3.75 8.18
N TRP A 142 -0.12 3.98 6.86
CA TRP A 142 -1.30 4.37 6.12
C TRP A 142 -1.28 3.82 4.69
N PHE A 143 -2.47 3.49 4.17
CA PHE A 143 -2.65 2.98 2.82
C PHE A 143 -3.77 3.78 2.16
N GLU A 144 -3.52 4.31 0.97
CA GLU A 144 -4.44 5.20 0.30
C GLU A 144 -4.61 4.82 -1.16
N SER A 145 -5.85 4.68 -1.61
CA SER A 145 -6.15 4.53 -3.02
C SER A 145 -6.48 5.88 -3.64
N LEU A 146 -5.72 6.27 -4.64
CA LEU A 146 -5.99 7.41 -5.50
C LEU A 146 -6.78 6.91 -6.70
N THR A 147 -8.07 7.23 -6.77
CA THR A 147 -8.95 6.70 -7.80
C THR A 147 -9.47 7.77 -8.76
N SER A 148 -9.55 7.39 -10.03
CA SER A 148 -10.22 8.19 -11.08
C SER A 148 -11.73 7.97 -11.13
N ASP A 149 -12.25 6.95 -10.42
CA ASP A 149 -13.69 6.64 -10.33
C ASP A 149 -14.08 6.31 -8.89
N PHE A 150 -14.18 7.35 -8.09
CA PHE A 150 -14.43 7.26 -6.65
C PHE A 150 -15.72 6.51 -6.31
N ASP A 151 -16.84 6.79 -7.02
CA ASP A 151 -18.12 6.20 -6.69
C ASP A 151 -18.14 4.70 -6.99
N ALA A 152 -17.53 4.27 -8.10
CA ALA A 152 -17.40 2.87 -8.44
C ALA A 152 -16.50 2.13 -7.46
N ASP A 153 -15.32 2.67 -7.12
CA ASP A 153 -14.40 2.04 -6.18
C ASP A 153 -14.95 2.02 -4.75
N ALA A 154 -15.61 3.09 -4.29
CA ALA A 154 -16.25 3.11 -2.98
C ALA A 154 -17.36 2.04 -2.86
N ALA A 155 -18.17 1.86 -3.90
CA ALA A 155 -19.16 0.79 -3.95
C ALA A 155 -18.49 -0.59 -3.97
N PHE A 156 -17.43 -0.75 -4.78
CA PHE A 156 -16.67 -1.98 -4.91
C PHE A 156 -16.06 -2.43 -3.56
N TYR A 157 -15.30 -1.56 -2.88
CA TYR A 157 -14.69 -1.93 -1.60
C TYR A 157 -15.73 -2.20 -0.50
N ARG A 158 -16.87 -1.49 -0.50
CA ARG A 158 -17.99 -1.79 0.39
C ARG A 158 -18.56 -3.19 0.14
N ASP A 159 -18.79 -3.54 -1.13
CA ASP A 159 -19.50 -4.77 -1.51
C ASP A 159 -18.58 -6.00 -1.42
N VAL A 160 -17.27 -5.85 -1.72
CA VAL A 160 -16.28 -6.93 -1.66
C VAL A 160 -15.74 -7.15 -0.25
N PHE A 161 -15.38 -6.07 0.47
CA PHE A 161 -14.73 -6.17 1.79
C PHE A 161 -15.62 -5.79 2.97
N GLY A 162 -16.84 -5.30 2.73
CA GLY A 162 -17.72 -4.82 3.78
C GLY A 162 -17.30 -3.47 4.37
N TRP A 163 -16.51 -2.67 3.65
CA TRP A 163 -16.11 -1.35 4.12
C TRP A 163 -17.30 -0.43 4.32
N ARG A 164 -17.33 0.31 5.43
CA ARG A 164 -18.47 1.18 5.76
C ARG A 164 -18.36 2.59 5.19
N ASN A 165 -17.32 2.92 4.46
CA ASN A 165 -17.14 4.22 3.79
C ASN A 165 -17.63 5.40 4.66
N VAL A 166 -16.90 5.72 5.73
CA VAL A 166 -17.25 6.86 6.62
C VAL A 166 -16.71 8.14 5.99
N PRO A 167 -17.57 9.09 5.56
CA PRO A 167 -17.12 10.37 5.03
C PRO A 167 -16.43 11.20 6.10
N GLU A 168 -15.33 11.85 5.75
CA GLU A 168 -14.71 12.84 6.63
C GLU A 168 -15.37 14.20 6.41
N GLU A 169 -16.07 14.72 7.44
CA GLU A 169 -16.90 15.94 7.34
C GLU A 169 -16.12 17.25 7.21
N GLN A 170 -14.78 17.23 7.34
CA GLN A 170 -13.95 18.46 7.40
C GLN A 170 -13.12 18.71 6.14
N SER A 171 -13.32 17.95 5.08
CA SER A 171 -12.57 18.06 3.83
C SER A 171 -13.48 18.58 2.71
N ASP A 172 -13.03 19.61 1.96
CA ASP A 172 -13.62 19.99 0.67
C ASP A 172 -13.44 18.89 -0.41
N ALA A 173 -12.72 17.86 -0.05
CA ALA A 173 -12.34 16.73 -0.83
C ALA A 173 -13.23 15.50 -0.52
N ARG A 174 -13.53 14.67 -1.52
CA ARG A 174 -14.26 13.42 -1.32
C ARG A 174 -13.31 12.35 -0.74
N TYR A 175 -13.41 12.17 0.56
CA TYR A 175 -12.62 11.20 1.31
C TYR A 175 -13.52 10.27 2.12
N VAL A 176 -13.29 8.98 2.08
CA VAL A 176 -13.92 8.04 3.01
C VAL A 176 -12.89 7.08 3.59
N THR A 177 -13.09 6.73 4.85
CA THR A 177 -12.28 5.74 5.56
C THR A 177 -13.01 4.41 5.62
N ASN A 178 -12.28 3.29 5.58
CA ASN A 178 -12.90 2.02 5.87
C ASN A 178 -13.12 1.90 7.39
N ALA A 179 -14.35 1.71 7.80
CA ALA A 179 -14.65 1.24 9.14
C ALA A 179 -15.18 -0.19 9.04
N THR A 180 -14.47 -1.15 9.63
CA THR A 180 -14.97 -2.50 9.84
C THR A 180 -15.29 -2.67 11.31
N GLY A 181 -16.56 -2.92 11.66
CA GLY A 181 -16.95 -3.13 13.06
C GLY A 181 -16.77 -1.92 13.97
N GLN A 182 -16.12 -2.07 15.12
CA GLN A 182 -15.77 -0.99 16.07
C GLN A 182 -14.42 -0.36 15.78
N ASP A 183 -13.66 -0.93 14.85
CA ASP A 183 -12.31 -0.49 14.49
C ASP A 183 -12.31 0.12 13.10
N THR A 184 -11.94 1.38 12.98
CA THR A 184 -11.78 2.08 11.70
C THR A 184 -10.35 1.83 11.20
N ARG A 185 -10.17 1.24 10.01
CA ARG A 185 -8.83 0.84 9.52
C ARG A 185 -8.40 1.39 8.18
N ALA A 186 -9.19 2.22 7.51
CA ALA A 186 -8.79 2.82 6.25
C ALA A 186 -9.60 4.06 5.86
N GLY A 187 -9.07 4.93 5.04
CA GLY A 187 -9.71 6.17 4.62
C GLY A 187 -9.54 6.57 3.16
N LEU A 188 -10.40 7.46 2.68
CA LEU A 188 -10.44 7.97 1.30
C LEU A 188 -10.40 9.49 1.23
N MET A 189 -9.65 10.09 0.31
CA MET A 189 -9.57 11.53 0.12
C MET A 189 -9.72 12.00 -1.33
N ASP A 190 -10.33 13.16 -1.56
CA ASP A 190 -10.40 13.87 -2.85
C ASP A 190 -9.31 14.96 -2.95
N GLY A 191 -8.72 15.05 -4.11
CA GLY A 191 -7.46 15.62 -4.52
C GLY A 191 -7.25 17.12 -4.47
N GLN A 192 -7.60 17.86 -3.43
CA GLN A 192 -7.11 19.22 -3.22
C GLN A 192 -6.52 19.51 -1.82
N ASP A 193 -6.65 18.62 -0.86
CA ASP A 193 -6.07 18.76 0.46
C ASP A 193 -5.49 17.43 0.91
N THR A 194 -4.18 17.30 0.78
CA THR A 194 -3.42 16.15 1.27
C THR A 194 -3.39 16.19 2.79
N ARG A 195 -4.26 15.42 3.42
CA ARG A 195 -4.27 15.21 4.87
C ARG A 195 -4.18 13.74 5.16
N ALA A 196 -3.00 13.32 5.59
CA ALA A 196 -2.85 12.00 6.19
C ALA A 196 -3.66 11.95 7.49
N GLY A 197 -4.64 11.06 7.58
CA GLY A 197 -5.49 10.88 8.75
C GLY A 197 -4.89 9.85 9.71
N LEU A 198 -3.95 10.26 10.59
CA LEU A 198 -3.65 9.49 11.79
C LEU A 198 -4.70 9.83 12.84
N MET A 199 -5.66 8.96 13.08
CA MET A 199 -6.61 9.12 14.16
C MET A 199 -6.06 8.53 15.45
N ASP A 200 -6.22 9.31 16.54
CA ASP A 200 -5.76 9.01 17.89
C ASP A 200 -6.25 7.62 18.34
N GLY A 201 -5.33 6.66 18.43
CA GLY A 201 -5.44 5.46 19.24
C GLY A 201 -6.32 4.30 18.76
N GLN A 202 -6.83 4.29 17.54
CA GLN A 202 -7.69 3.22 17.01
C GLN A 202 -7.42 2.96 15.52
N ASP A 203 -6.80 1.92 15.23
CA ASP A 203 -6.59 1.06 14.03
C ASP A 203 -7.19 1.43 12.65
N THR A 204 -7.22 2.69 12.23
CA THR A 204 -7.54 3.08 10.85
C THR A 204 -6.27 3.14 10.01
N ARG A 205 -6.18 2.38 8.89
CA ARG A 205 -4.92 2.22 8.15
C ARG A 205 -4.98 2.38 6.64
N ALA A 206 -6.14 2.54 6.03
CA ALA A 206 -6.23 2.70 4.58
C ALA A 206 -7.31 3.69 4.14
N GLY A 207 -7.14 4.28 2.97
CA GLY A 207 -8.03 5.26 2.41
C GLY A 207 -8.26 5.17 0.89
N LEU A 208 -9.36 5.75 0.40
CA LEU A 208 -9.66 5.93 -1.01
C LEU A 208 -9.81 7.41 -1.34
N MET A 209 -9.06 7.92 -2.29
CA MET A 209 -9.06 9.32 -2.72
C MET A 209 -9.66 9.49 -4.12
N ASP A 210 -10.56 10.48 -4.32
CA ASP A 210 -10.97 10.88 -5.67
C ASP A 210 -9.83 11.60 -6.38
N GLY A 211 -9.13 10.87 -7.24
CA GLY A 211 -7.97 11.37 -7.98
C GLY A 211 -8.29 12.26 -9.18
N ARG A 212 -9.58 12.57 -9.47
CA ARG A 212 -9.96 13.35 -10.66
C ARG A 212 -9.38 14.76 -10.76
N GLY A 213 -8.84 15.28 -9.67
CA GLY A 213 -8.13 16.58 -9.64
C GLY A 213 -6.68 16.50 -9.14
N ALA A 214 -6.27 15.37 -8.56
CA ALA A 214 -4.98 15.15 -7.93
C ALA A 214 -4.06 14.24 -8.74
N LEU A 215 -4.62 13.27 -9.47
CA LEU A 215 -3.81 12.42 -10.34
C LEU A 215 -3.27 13.27 -11.50
N PRO A 216 -1.94 13.37 -11.68
CA PRO A 216 -1.37 13.99 -12.86
C PRO A 216 -1.89 13.31 -14.13
N HIS A 217 -1.98 14.05 -15.21
CA HIS A 217 -2.50 13.53 -16.48
C HIS A 217 -1.71 12.28 -16.92
N GLY A 218 -2.41 11.14 -17.04
CA GLY A 218 -1.82 9.86 -17.44
C GLY A 218 -1.34 8.96 -16.30
N VAL A 219 -1.47 9.36 -15.04
CA VAL A 219 -1.23 8.48 -13.89
C VAL A 219 -2.51 7.67 -13.64
N PRO A 220 -2.43 6.31 -13.66
CA PRO A 220 -3.58 5.46 -13.40
C PRO A 220 -3.97 5.49 -11.91
N SER A 221 -5.19 5.06 -11.62
CA SER A 221 -5.61 4.77 -10.25
C SER A 221 -4.65 3.75 -9.62
N HIS A 222 -4.24 3.98 -8.37
CA HIS A 222 -3.27 3.13 -7.68
C HIS A 222 -3.40 3.22 -6.16
N TRP A 223 -2.81 2.25 -5.47
CA TRP A 223 -2.60 2.29 -4.03
C TRP A 223 -1.24 2.91 -3.71
N GLN A 224 -1.23 3.82 -2.76
CA GLN A 224 -0.04 4.44 -2.19
C GLN A 224 0.11 4.01 -0.75
N VAL A 225 1.32 3.61 -0.35
CA VAL A 225 1.68 3.33 1.04
C VAL A 225 2.36 4.56 1.65
N THR A 226 2.10 4.82 2.93
CA THR A 226 2.79 5.86 3.71
C THR A 226 3.54 5.22 4.86
N PHE A 227 4.82 5.58 5.00
CA PHE A 227 5.71 5.08 6.05
C PHE A 227 5.92 6.11 7.15
N ALA A 228 6.03 5.63 8.38
CA ALA A 228 6.42 6.45 9.52
C ALA A 228 7.90 6.84 9.42
N VAL A 229 8.22 8.07 9.76
CA VAL A 229 9.58 8.60 9.92
C VAL A 229 9.67 9.47 11.18
N GLU A 230 10.86 9.64 11.73
CA GLU A 230 11.06 10.54 12.88
C GLU A 230 10.97 12.02 12.47
N ASP A 231 11.48 12.36 11.28
CA ASP A 231 11.54 13.73 10.76
C ASP A 231 11.36 13.73 9.24
N VAL A 232 10.26 14.33 8.77
CA VAL A 232 9.93 14.35 7.34
C VAL A 232 10.90 15.21 6.52
N ASP A 233 11.35 16.34 7.05
CA ASP A 233 12.29 17.21 6.33
C ASP A 233 13.65 16.54 6.17
N ALA A 234 14.14 15.87 7.21
CA ALA A 234 15.36 15.06 7.16
C ALA A 234 15.21 13.86 6.19
N ALA A 235 14.09 13.15 6.23
CA ALA A 235 13.80 12.05 5.32
C ALA A 235 13.75 12.51 3.86
N VAL A 236 13.11 13.66 3.57
CA VAL A 236 13.10 14.26 2.22
C VAL A 236 14.51 14.63 1.76
N ALA A 237 15.35 15.19 2.64
CA ALA A 237 16.73 15.48 2.29
C ALA A 237 17.49 14.18 1.93
N THR A 238 17.34 13.12 2.73
CA THR A 238 17.93 11.80 2.44
C THR A 238 17.45 11.23 1.10
N VAL A 239 16.14 11.30 0.81
CA VAL A 239 15.58 10.86 -0.49
C VAL A 239 16.27 11.56 -1.65
N LEU A 240 16.44 12.89 -1.57
CA LEU A 240 17.09 13.67 -2.62
C LEU A 240 18.60 13.35 -2.75
N GLU A 241 19.30 13.18 -1.64
CA GLU A 241 20.73 12.78 -1.61
C GLU A 241 20.95 11.41 -2.25
N LEU A 242 20.00 10.49 -2.07
CA LEU A 242 20.04 9.15 -2.66
C LEU A 242 19.50 9.08 -4.10
N GLY A 243 19.15 10.22 -4.70
CA GLY A 243 18.71 10.31 -6.11
C GLY A 243 17.23 10.06 -6.33
N GLY A 244 16.43 10.03 -5.29
CA GLY A 244 14.97 9.98 -5.37
C GLY A 244 14.36 11.34 -5.75
N ALA A 245 13.03 11.40 -5.77
CA ALA A 245 12.28 12.60 -6.17
C ALA A 245 11.25 13.00 -5.11
N VAL A 246 10.85 14.28 -5.13
CA VAL A 246 9.76 14.82 -4.31
C VAL A 246 8.58 15.13 -5.22
N HIS A 247 7.47 14.42 -5.02
CA HIS A 247 6.21 14.66 -5.72
C HIS A 247 5.38 15.72 -5.01
N GLN A 248 5.38 15.67 -3.66
CA GLN A 248 4.74 16.66 -2.81
C GLN A 248 5.70 17.07 -1.70
N PRO A 249 6.06 18.35 -1.61
CA PRO A 249 6.96 18.85 -0.58
C PRO A 249 6.36 18.68 0.82
N PRO A 250 7.21 18.68 1.88
CA PRO A 250 6.74 18.62 3.25
C PRO A 250 5.70 19.68 3.58
N MET A 251 4.56 19.23 4.11
CA MET A 251 3.47 20.10 4.57
C MET A 251 2.91 19.62 5.91
N ASP A 252 2.37 20.52 6.69
CA ASP A 252 1.70 20.18 7.94
C ASP A 252 0.26 19.75 7.67
N SER A 253 -0.16 18.66 8.30
CA SER A 253 -1.52 18.15 8.30
C SER A 253 -2.04 17.97 9.72
N PRO A 254 -3.36 17.81 9.94
CA PRO A 254 -3.91 17.49 11.26
C PRO A 254 -3.30 16.24 11.91
N ASN A 255 -2.70 15.35 11.10
CA ASN A 255 -2.18 14.07 11.52
C ASN A 255 -0.65 14.00 11.57
N GLY A 256 0.01 15.13 11.37
CA GLY A 256 1.45 15.24 11.37
C GLY A 256 2.00 15.88 10.10
N ARG A 257 3.30 16.11 10.09
CA ARG A 257 4.02 16.60 8.91
C ARG A 257 4.17 15.46 7.92
N TYR A 258 3.88 15.71 6.63
CA TYR A 258 3.74 14.71 5.58
C TYR A 258 4.38 15.18 4.28
N ALA A 259 4.89 14.23 3.49
CA ALA A 259 5.37 14.46 2.12
C ALA A 259 5.10 13.23 1.24
N VAL A 260 5.06 13.41 -0.08
CA VAL A 260 5.08 12.31 -1.07
C VAL A 260 6.38 12.37 -1.84
N VAL A 261 7.06 11.25 -1.87
CA VAL A 261 8.37 11.09 -2.51
C VAL A 261 8.38 9.86 -3.41
N ALA A 262 9.45 9.68 -4.17
CA ALA A 262 9.71 8.46 -4.90
C ALA A 262 11.17 8.04 -4.75
N ASP A 263 11.42 6.75 -4.83
CA ASP A 263 12.77 6.20 -4.91
C ASP A 263 13.43 6.51 -6.27
N PRO A 264 14.73 6.25 -6.47
CA PRO A 264 15.42 6.51 -7.75
C PRO A 264 14.86 5.71 -8.94
N GLN A 265 14.06 4.68 -8.69
CA GLN A 265 13.45 3.83 -9.73
C GLN A 265 12.00 4.22 -9.99
N GLY A 266 11.49 5.25 -9.30
CA GLY A 266 10.18 5.84 -9.50
C GLY A 266 9.04 5.27 -8.67
N ALA A 267 9.30 4.39 -7.67
CA ALA A 267 8.27 3.92 -6.75
C ALA A 267 7.79 5.07 -5.86
N PRO A 268 6.52 5.52 -5.96
CA PRO A 268 6.00 6.58 -5.13
C PRO A 268 5.57 6.05 -3.76
N PHE A 269 5.78 6.85 -2.70
CA PHE A 269 5.28 6.56 -1.35
C PHE A 269 5.15 7.83 -0.52
N GLY A 270 4.27 7.79 0.47
CA GLY A 270 4.15 8.83 1.49
C GLY A 270 5.15 8.62 2.62
N ILE A 271 5.54 9.70 3.28
CA ILE A 271 6.25 9.69 4.56
C ILE A 271 5.58 10.64 5.53
N ILE A 272 5.44 10.23 6.79
CA ILE A 272 4.78 11.02 7.83
C ILE A 272 5.54 10.93 9.15
N ALA A 273 5.65 12.07 9.86
CA ALA A 273 6.19 12.09 11.21
C ALA A 273 5.15 11.55 12.21
N THR A 274 5.55 10.60 13.05
CA THR A 274 4.71 9.96 14.08
C THR A 274 5.29 10.18 15.48
#